data_be044a464c9108290b6942f8a88d42f1
#
_entry.id   be044a464c9108290b6942f8a88d42f1
#
_cell.length_a   1.000
_cell.length_b   1.000
_cell.length_c   1.000
_cell.angle_alpha   90.00
_cell.angle_beta   90.00
_cell.angle_gamma   90.00
#
_symmetry.space_group_name_H-M   'P 1'
#
loop_
_entity.id
_entity.type
_entity.pdbx_description
1 polymer ?
#
loop_
_entity_poly.entity_id
_entity_poly.type
_entity_poly.pdbx_seq_one_letter_code
_entity_poly.pdbx_strand_id
1 'polypeptide(L)'
;MAFERAFRILQAGALALVLASCGGGSSVVSDFQPTRVVVFGDAMADMKLPGGTALYTINGDGSVNNWVRQLASYYSLTPNAANVKARAHARITAASDAVGGSATSVTSQISAWAGSFSSNDLVVVSAGTSDLIYEGNVAVVANTSAAQTTALTNVRQAARELATQIRQLVTSGAQRVMVLSPYNMGKTPWASSTSSTSFLETLSDEFYTELVYNVSDLSDKVLVVDARVQMNSLVNSSSYVGSIVSCTPTAAGVGIGIGTNKVDSSLCNYATAGNLVGTYDASKYLYADPVYPTPLAHRLLGEYAYSKLRSRW
;
A
#
# COMPACT_ATOMS: atom_id res chain seq x y z
N MET A 1 -62.82 32.71 9.65
CA MET A 1 -62.50 31.46 8.86
C MET A 1 -61.50 31.65 7.71
N ALA A 2 -61.47 32.76 7.02
CA ALA A 2 -60.46 32.96 5.93
C ALA A 2 -59.02 33.20 6.45
N PHE A 3 -58.89 33.87 7.58
CA PHE A 3 -57.59 34.22 8.19
C PHE A 3 -56.85 33.01 8.79
N GLU A 4 -57.56 32.05 9.37
CA GLU A 4 -56.94 30.82 9.90
C GLU A 4 -56.49 29.83 8.81
N ARG A 5 -57.15 29.83 7.66
CA ARG A 5 -56.69 29.00 6.52
C ARG A 5 -55.42 29.54 5.88
N ALA A 6 -55.26 30.87 5.79
CA ALA A 6 -54.03 31.48 5.28
C ALA A 6 -52.81 31.22 6.18
N PHE A 7 -53.02 31.23 7.53
CA PHE A 7 -51.93 30.98 8.47
C PHE A 7 -51.47 29.52 8.48
N ARG A 8 -52.38 28.56 8.29
CA ARG A 8 -52.02 27.13 8.18
C ARG A 8 -51.30 26.80 6.87
N ILE A 9 -51.58 27.48 5.77
CA ILE A 9 -50.90 27.30 4.50
C ILE A 9 -49.50 27.87 4.55
N LEU A 10 -49.27 29.01 5.24
CA LEU A 10 -47.93 29.57 5.43
C LEU A 10 -47.06 28.68 6.34
N GLN A 11 -47.62 28.07 7.38
CA GLN A 11 -46.87 27.14 8.26
C GLN A 11 -46.53 25.84 7.56
N ALA A 12 -47.36 25.31 6.68
CA ALA A 12 -47.08 24.12 5.89
C ALA A 12 -46.00 24.39 4.83
N GLY A 13 -45.99 25.58 4.21
CA GLY A 13 -44.95 25.98 3.25
C GLY A 13 -43.57 26.19 3.89
N ALA A 14 -43.53 26.75 5.11
CA ALA A 14 -42.26 26.95 5.84
C ALA A 14 -41.65 25.62 6.31
N LEU A 15 -42.47 24.62 6.71
CA LEU A 15 -41.96 23.29 7.08
C LEU A 15 -41.44 22.49 5.89
N ALA A 16 -42.00 22.65 4.69
CA ALA A 16 -41.56 21.98 3.48
C ALA A 16 -40.20 22.50 2.98
N LEU A 17 -39.91 23.79 3.20
CA LEU A 17 -38.63 24.40 2.83
C LEU A 17 -37.45 23.96 3.73
N VAL A 18 -37.71 23.62 4.99
CA VAL A 18 -36.67 23.13 5.94
C VAL A 18 -36.32 21.66 5.68
N LEU A 19 -37.24 20.85 5.15
CA LEU A 19 -36.98 19.45 4.81
C LEU A 19 -36.21 19.28 3.50
N ALA A 20 -36.22 20.28 2.59
CA ALA A 20 -35.45 20.24 1.34
C ALA A 20 -33.98 20.59 1.54
N SER A 21 -33.57 21.13 2.70
CA SER A 21 -32.17 21.52 2.99
C SER A 21 -31.30 20.40 3.60
N CYS A 22 -31.89 19.29 4.00
CA CYS A 22 -31.15 18.16 4.60
C CYS A 22 -30.85 16.98 3.63
N GLY A 23 -31.09 17.14 2.33
CA GLY A 23 -30.96 16.05 1.34
C GLY A 23 -29.86 16.21 0.31
N GLY A 24 -28.96 17.15 0.48
CA GLY A 24 -27.86 17.41 -0.46
C GLY A 24 -26.49 16.99 0.09
N GLY A 25 -26.32 15.74 0.42
CA GLY A 25 -24.97 15.15 0.44
C GLY A 25 -24.47 15.13 -0.99
N SER A 26 -23.97 16.27 -1.50
CA SER A 26 -23.15 16.23 -2.72
C SER A 26 -21.97 15.33 -2.37
N SER A 27 -21.95 14.13 -2.94
CA SER A 27 -20.70 13.40 -3.06
C SER A 27 -19.77 14.35 -3.82
N VAL A 28 -18.82 14.95 -3.10
CA VAL A 28 -17.78 15.76 -3.73
C VAL A 28 -17.01 14.77 -4.59
N VAL A 29 -17.41 14.68 -5.86
CA VAL A 29 -16.61 13.95 -6.85
C VAL A 29 -15.36 14.78 -7.02
N SER A 30 -14.22 14.20 -6.69
CA SER A 30 -12.94 14.84 -6.89
C SER A 30 -12.78 15.29 -8.34
N ASP A 31 -12.51 16.56 -8.56
CA ASP A 31 -12.14 17.12 -9.87
C ASP A 31 -10.68 16.85 -10.22
N PHE A 32 -9.91 16.26 -9.31
CA PHE A 32 -8.49 15.99 -9.54
C PHE A 32 -8.31 14.91 -10.59
N GLN A 33 -7.69 15.31 -11.70
CA GLN A 33 -7.30 14.43 -12.78
C GLN A 33 -5.77 14.48 -12.93
N PRO A 34 -5.03 13.51 -12.36
CA PRO A 34 -3.59 13.49 -12.53
C PRO A 34 -3.21 13.28 -13.98
N THR A 35 -2.18 14.00 -14.41
CA THR A 35 -1.57 13.83 -15.75
C THR A 35 -0.27 13.03 -15.69
N ARG A 36 0.27 12.84 -14.48
CA ARG A 36 1.49 12.06 -14.22
C ARG A 36 1.41 11.41 -12.84
N VAL A 37 1.95 10.19 -12.76
CA VAL A 37 2.19 9.49 -11.49
C VAL A 37 3.70 9.40 -11.27
N VAL A 38 4.19 9.90 -10.14
CA VAL A 38 5.59 9.78 -9.69
C VAL A 38 5.62 8.82 -8.51
N VAL A 39 6.47 7.80 -8.55
CA VAL A 39 6.42 6.67 -7.61
C VAL A 39 7.74 6.45 -6.91
N PHE A 40 7.71 6.43 -5.58
CA PHE A 40 8.82 6.07 -4.70
C PHE A 40 8.40 4.92 -3.79
N GLY A 41 9.35 4.10 -3.37
CA GLY A 41 9.04 3.06 -2.41
C GLY A 41 9.85 1.78 -2.53
N ASP A 42 9.25 0.73 -2.00
CA ASP A 42 9.82 -0.60 -1.90
C ASP A 42 9.16 -1.60 -2.88
N ALA A 43 9.22 -2.89 -2.55
CA ALA A 43 8.71 -3.98 -3.37
C ALA A 43 7.23 -3.84 -3.75
N MET A 44 6.41 -3.22 -2.89
CA MET A 44 4.99 -3.03 -3.19
C MET A 44 4.75 -2.05 -4.34
N ALA A 45 5.69 -1.14 -4.60
CA ALA A 45 5.62 -0.15 -5.68
C ALA A 45 6.59 -0.42 -6.84
N ASP A 46 7.56 -1.33 -6.70
CA ASP A 46 8.44 -1.73 -7.81
C ASP A 46 7.65 -2.50 -8.87
N MET A 47 7.72 -2.04 -10.09
CA MET A 47 7.00 -2.62 -11.24
C MET A 47 7.94 -3.34 -12.21
N LYS A 48 9.20 -3.55 -11.83
CA LYS A 48 10.25 -4.14 -12.69
C LYS A 48 10.38 -3.40 -14.03
N LEU A 49 10.16 -2.09 -14.03
CA LEU A 49 10.46 -1.23 -15.17
C LEU A 49 11.99 -1.10 -15.32
N PRO A 50 12.52 -0.60 -16.47
CA PRO A 50 13.96 -0.35 -16.59
C PRO A 50 14.51 0.42 -15.39
N GLY A 51 15.47 -0.18 -14.69
CA GLY A 51 16.01 0.31 -13.40
C GLY A 51 15.28 -0.21 -12.15
N GLY A 52 14.14 -0.87 -12.26
CA GLY A 52 13.49 -1.61 -11.17
C GLY A 52 14.20 -2.94 -10.88
N THR A 53 13.94 -3.52 -9.71
CA THR A 53 14.64 -4.72 -9.25
C THR A 53 13.80 -5.98 -9.47
N ALA A 54 12.58 -6.00 -8.96
CA ALA A 54 11.68 -7.16 -9.06
C ALA A 54 10.22 -6.73 -8.93
N LEU A 55 9.33 -7.53 -9.50
CA LEU A 55 7.89 -7.42 -9.27
C LEU A 55 7.45 -8.65 -8.47
N TYR A 56 7.12 -8.44 -7.21
CA TYR A 56 6.68 -9.49 -6.29
C TYR A 56 5.17 -9.73 -6.40
N THR A 57 4.83 -10.59 -7.34
CA THR A 57 3.48 -11.13 -7.57
C THR A 57 3.59 -12.23 -8.63
N ILE A 58 2.47 -12.85 -9.02
CA ILE A 58 2.43 -13.74 -10.16
C ILE A 58 2.52 -12.89 -11.44
N ASN A 59 3.60 -13.04 -12.20
CA ASN A 59 3.85 -12.28 -13.41
C ASN A 59 3.19 -12.93 -14.64
N GLY A 60 2.82 -12.12 -15.62
CA GLY A 60 2.36 -12.61 -16.91
C GLY A 60 0.91 -13.09 -16.95
N ASP A 61 0.05 -12.61 -16.05
CA ASP A 61 -1.39 -12.93 -16.07
C ASP A 61 -2.18 -12.13 -17.13
N GLY A 62 -1.52 -11.30 -17.91
CA GLY A 62 -2.14 -10.49 -18.96
C GLY A 62 -3.02 -9.35 -18.44
N SER A 63 -3.12 -9.17 -17.13
CA SER A 63 -3.91 -8.12 -16.46
C SER A 63 -3.03 -7.14 -15.69
N VAL A 64 -3.65 -6.17 -15.01
CA VAL A 64 -2.95 -5.27 -14.12
C VAL A 64 -2.53 -6.05 -12.86
N ASN A 65 -1.26 -6.21 -12.65
CA ASN A 65 -0.65 -7.05 -11.61
C ASN A 65 0.16 -6.26 -10.56
N ASN A 66 -0.05 -4.96 -10.47
CA ASN A 66 0.51 -4.10 -9.43
C ASN A 66 -0.50 -3.02 -9.08
N TRP A 67 -0.66 -2.71 -7.81
CA TRP A 67 -1.67 -1.77 -7.34
C TRP A 67 -1.50 -0.34 -7.89
N VAL A 68 -0.25 0.12 -8.10
CA VAL A 68 0.01 1.44 -8.71
C VAL A 68 -0.44 1.47 -10.17
N ARG A 69 -0.21 0.38 -10.91
CA ARG A 69 -0.72 0.26 -12.29
C ARG A 69 -2.24 0.27 -12.33
N GLN A 70 -2.88 -0.43 -11.39
CA GLN A 70 -4.34 -0.41 -11.25
C GLN A 70 -4.85 1.01 -10.96
N LEU A 71 -4.25 1.70 -9.98
CA LEU A 71 -4.60 3.09 -9.67
C LEU A 71 -4.43 4.00 -10.90
N ALA A 72 -3.28 3.91 -11.58
CA ALA A 72 -2.97 4.74 -12.75
C ALA A 72 -3.95 4.48 -13.92
N SER A 73 -4.40 3.24 -14.09
CA SER A 73 -5.31 2.86 -15.18
C SER A 73 -6.67 3.58 -15.13
N TYR A 74 -7.16 3.92 -13.93
CA TYR A 74 -8.38 4.71 -13.78
C TYR A 74 -8.28 6.14 -14.35
N TYR A 75 -7.05 6.62 -14.54
CA TYR A 75 -6.75 7.92 -15.14
C TYR A 75 -6.15 7.79 -16.54
N SER A 76 -6.22 6.59 -17.15
CA SER A 76 -5.60 6.29 -18.45
C SER A 76 -4.08 6.60 -18.47
N LEU A 77 -3.42 6.49 -17.33
CA LEU A 77 -1.98 6.73 -17.19
C LEU A 77 -1.20 5.41 -17.20
N THR A 78 -0.04 5.43 -17.83
CA THR A 78 0.91 4.30 -17.83
C THR A 78 2.17 4.73 -17.09
N PRO A 79 2.46 4.18 -15.90
CA PRO A 79 3.72 4.42 -15.20
C PRO A 79 4.93 4.05 -16.06
N ASN A 80 5.98 4.87 -16.04
CA ASN A 80 7.19 4.67 -16.83
C ASN A 80 8.45 4.82 -15.97
N ALA A 81 9.59 4.33 -16.47
CA ALA A 81 10.85 4.29 -15.73
C ALA A 81 11.40 5.67 -15.33
N ALA A 82 11.04 6.74 -16.06
CA ALA A 82 11.46 8.09 -15.69
C ALA A 82 10.83 8.55 -14.37
N ASN A 83 9.59 8.12 -14.12
CA ASN A 83 8.78 8.55 -12.98
C ASN A 83 8.68 7.50 -11.86
N VAL A 84 9.08 6.24 -12.10
CA VAL A 84 9.05 5.17 -11.10
C VAL A 84 10.45 4.92 -10.57
N LYS A 85 10.66 5.25 -9.30
CA LYS A 85 11.94 5.12 -8.59
C LYS A 85 11.95 4.00 -7.57
N ALA A 86 10.80 3.41 -7.27
CA ALA A 86 10.67 2.30 -6.32
C ALA A 86 11.61 1.14 -6.65
N ARG A 87 12.17 0.51 -5.62
CA ARG A 87 13.09 -0.62 -5.71
C ARG A 87 12.68 -1.70 -4.73
N ALA A 88 12.54 -2.92 -5.21
CA ALA A 88 12.29 -4.06 -4.36
C ALA A 88 13.36 -4.17 -3.27
N HIS A 89 12.94 -4.60 -2.08
CA HIS A 89 13.74 -4.68 -0.86
C HIS A 89 14.24 -3.35 -0.27
N ALA A 90 14.07 -2.22 -0.96
CA ALA A 90 14.51 -0.93 -0.45
C ALA A 90 13.92 -0.66 0.94
N ARG A 91 14.77 -0.41 1.92
CA ARG A 91 14.37 0.11 3.24
C ARG A 91 14.29 1.64 3.17
N ILE A 92 13.66 2.26 4.16
CA ILE A 92 13.41 3.70 4.12
C ILE A 92 14.72 4.48 4.10
N THR A 93 15.62 4.26 5.06
CA THR A 93 16.90 4.98 5.17
C THR A 93 18.12 4.06 5.18
N ALA A 94 17.94 2.79 5.55
CA ALA A 94 19.06 1.88 5.70
C ALA A 94 19.82 1.64 4.39
N ALA A 95 21.14 1.61 4.47
CA ALA A 95 22.01 1.31 3.33
C ALA A 95 21.93 -0.16 2.90
N SER A 96 21.69 -1.07 3.84
CA SER A 96 21.41 -2.48 3.57
C SER A 96 19.92 -2.67 3.38
N ASP A 97 19.52 -3.33 2.30
CA ASP A 97 18.12 -3.64 2.01
C ASP A 97 17.58 -4.84 2.84
N ALA A 98 16.33 -5.20 2.64
CA ALA A 98 15.67 -6.24 3.44
C ALA A 98 16.25 -7.66 3.26
N VAL A 99 17.05 -7.89 2.23
CA VAL A 99 17.69 -9.19 1.94
C VAL A 99 19.21 -9.15 2.09
N GLY A 100 19.76 -8.06 2.66
CA GLY A 100 21.20 -7.87 2.85
C GLY A 100 21.94 -7.36 1.61
N GLY A 101 21.21 -6.96 0.56
CA GLY A 101 21.75 -6.30 -0.63
C GLY A 101 21.87 -4.79 -0.47
N SER A 102 21.94 -4.08 -1.60
CA SER A 102 22.17 -2.62 -1.66
C SER A 102 21.12 -1.90 -2.53
N ALA A 103 19.86 -2.31 -2.48
CA ALA A 103 18.80 -1.59 -3.18
C ALA A 103 18.75 -0.12 -2.71
N THR A 104 18.61 0.80 -3.66
CA THR A 104 18.55 2.24 -3.38
C THR A 104 17.43 2.56 -2.38
N SER A 105 17.78 3.04 -1.20
CA SER A 105 16.82 3.37 -0.13
C SER A 105 15.78 4.40 -0.59
N VAL A 106 14.62 4.41 0.06
CA VAL A 106 13.53 5.36 -0.27
C VAL A 106 14.00 6.81 -0.13
N THR A 107 14.79 7.09 0.91
CA THR A 107 15.45 8.40 1.09
C THR A 107 16.32 8.76 -0.11
N SER A 108 17.15 7.84 -0.59
CA SER A 108 18.02 8.07 -1.74
C SER A 108 17.21 8.23 -3.05
N GLN A 109 16.12 7.48 -3.21
CA GLN A 109 15.20 7.64 -4.35
C GLN A 109 14.62 9.07 -4.41
N ILE A 110 14.16 9.59 -3.27
CA ILE A 110 13.56 10.92 -3.16
C ILE A 110 14.61 12.01 -3.31
N SER A 111 15.76 11.88 -2.65
CA SER A 111 16.85 12.86 -2.73
C SER A 111 17.46 12.97 -4.13
N ALA A 112 17.48 11.86 -4.88
CA ALA A 112 17.97 11.83 -6.25
C ALA A 112 16.91 12.29 -7.29
N TRP A 113 15.70 12.63 -6.87
CA TRP A 113 14.66 13.12 -7.76
C TRP A 113 14.99 14.52 -8.26
N ALA A 114 15.38 14.63 -9.53
CA ALA A 114 15.73 15.90 -10.18
C ALA A 114 14.55 16.57 -10.90
N GLY A 115 13.36 15.90 -10.93
CA GLY A 115 12.18 16.45 -11.58
C GLY A 115 11.45 17.46 -10.69
N SER A 116 10.75 18.41 -11.32
CA SER A 116 9.79 19.27 -10.61
C SER A 116 8.44 18.58 -10.45
N PHE A 117 7.65 19.03 -9.47
CA PHE A 117 6.26 18.64 -9.30
C PHE A 117 5.32 19.72 -9.83
N SER A 118 4.21 19.29 -10.44
CA SER A 118 3.11 20.15 -10.88
C SER A 118 1.85 19.92 -10.04
N SER A 119 0.87 20.81 -10.16
CA SER A 119 -0.42 20.66 -9.48
C SER A 119 -1.21 19.43 -9.93
N ASN A 120 -0.90 18.88 -11.11
CA ASN A 120 -1.57 17.72 -11.69
C ASN A 120 -0.75 16.42 -11.54
N ASP A 121 0.30 16.43 -10.72
CA ASP A 121 1.02 15.21 -10.39
C ASP A 121 0.39 14.51 -9.20
N LEU A 122 0.26 13.20 -9.31
CA LEU A 122 0.04 12.32 -8.18
C LEU A 122 1.39 11.71 -7.78
N VAL A 123 1.89 12.10 -6.61
CA VAL A 123 3.07 11.47 -6.03
C VAL A 123 2.63 10.30 -5.17
N VAL A 124 3.11 9.11 -5.47
CA VAL A 124 2.79 7.88 -4.77
C VAL A 124 4.01 7.41 -3.99
N VAL A 125 3.83 7.17 -2.70
CA VAL A 125 4.84 6.58 -1.83
C VAL A 125 4.28 5.28 -1.25
N SER A 126 4.97 4.16 -1.46
CA SER A 126 4.63 2.89 -0.83
C SER A 126 5.91 2.28 -0.27
N ALA A 127 6.10 2.42 1.03
CA ALA A 127 7.34 2.07 1.71
C ALA A 127 7.10 1.60 3.15
N GLY A 128 8.05 0.85 3.68
CA GLY A 128 8.02 0.29 5.01
C GLY A 128 7.75 -1.21 5.04
N THR A 129 7.24 -1.81 3.98
CA THR A 129 7.08 -3.27 3.89
C THR A 129 8.43 -3.97 4.05
N SER A 130 9.47 -3.47 3.39
CA SER A 130 10.84 -3.99 3.50
C SER A 130 11.43 -3.82 4.91
N ASP A 131 11.13 -2.73 5.60
CA ASP A 131 11.55 -2.52 7.00
C ASP A 131 10.83 -3.49 7.94
N LEU A 132 9.51 -3.69 7.76
CA LEU A 132 8.74 -4.68 8.54
C LEU A 132 9.25 -6.12 8.31
N ILE A 133 9.59 -6.48 7.07
CA ILE A 133 10.17 -7.79 6.74
C ILE A 133 11.50 -7.96 7.46
N TYR A 134 12.41 -7.01 7.34
CA TYR A 134 13.74 -7.09 7.93
C TYR A 134 13.69 -7.20 9.45
N GLU A 135 13.07 -6.23 10.11
CA GLU A 135 12.99 -6.17 11.57
C GLU A 135 12.15 -7.33 12.13
N GLY A 136 11.05 -7.67 11.44
CA GLY A 136 10.20 -8.79 11.80
C GLY A 136 10.96 -10.13 11.71
N ASN A 137 11.73 -10.36 10.63
CA ASN A 137 12.47 -11.60 10.47
C ASN A 137 13.58 -11.75 11.51
N VAL A 138 14.32 -10.68 11.79
CA VAL A 138 15.34 -10.70 12.86
C VAL A 138 14.73 -11.10 14.20
N ALA A 139 13.58 -10.53 14.57
CA ALA A 139 12.92 -10.83 15.82
C ALA A 139 12.27 -12.22 15.86
N VAL A 140 11.67 -12.67 14.76
CA VAL A 140 11.07 -14.01 14.63
C VAL A 140 12.14 -15.10 14.75
N VAL A 141 13.28 -14.92 14.08
CA VAL A 141 14.39 -15.89 14.15
C VAL A 141 15.02 -15.90 15.55
N ALA A 142 15.24 -14.74 16.17
CA ALA A 142 15.79 -14.67 17.52
C ALA A 142 14.84 -15.22 18.58
N ASN A 143 13.53 -15.10 18.35
CA ASN A 143 12.45 -15.58 19.21
C ASN A 143 12.62 -15.18 20.71
N THR A 144 12.98 -13.90 20.94
CA THR A 144 13.14 -13.32 22.28
C THR A 144 12.37 -12.02 22.43
N SER A 145 11.88 -11.72 23.62
CA SER A 145 11.21 -10.46 23.93
C SER A 145 12.11 -9.23 23.69
N ALA A 146 13.40 -9.37 23.92
CA ALA A 146 14.37 -8.30 23.66
C ALA A 146 14.46 -7.97 22.16
N ALA A 147 14.54 -8.99 21.29
CA ALA A 147 14.56 -8.79 19.85
C ALA A 147 13.24 -8.20 19.33
N GLN A 148 12.11 -8.64 19.87
CA GLN A 148 10.80 -8.05 19.54
C GLN A 148 10.70 -6.57 19.94
N THR A 149 11.18 -6.20 21.14
CA THR A 149 11.22 -4.80 21.59
C THR A 149 12.12 -3.94 20.70
N THR A 150 13.26 -4.47 20.29
CA THR A 150 14.18 -3.79 19.36
C THR A 150 13.51 -3.57 18.01
N ALA A 151 12.87 -4.59 17.45
CA ALA A 151 12.15 -4.48 16.18
C ALA A 151 11.04 -3.43 16.23
N LEU A 152 10.24 -3.39 17.31
CA LEU A 152 9.21 -2.37 17.51
C LEU A 152 9.81 -0.95 17.56
N THR A 153 10.95 -0.77 18.20
CA THR A 153 11.65 0.52 18.26
C THR A 153 12.12 0.93 16.86
N ASN A 154 12.72 0.01 16.14
CA ASN A 154 13.26 0.25 14.80
C ASN A 154 12.17 0.58 13.78
N VAL A 155 11.02 -0.10 13.80
CA VAL A 155 9.93 0.20 12.86
C VAL A 155 9.25 1.53 13.16
N ARG A 156 9.13 1.94 14.42
CA ARG A 156 8.68 3.30 14.77
C ARG A 156 9.65 4.36 14.24
N GLN A 157 10.96 4.11 14.36
CA GLN A 157 11.95 5.01 13.79
C GLN A 157 11.87 5.08 12.28
N ALA A 158 11.74 3.94 11.58
CA ALA A 158 11.55 3.89 10.14
C ALA A 158 10.30 4.68 9.69
N ALA A 159 9.20 4.58 10.44
CA ALA A 159 7.98 5.35 10.16
C ALA A 159 8.19 6.87 10.30
N ARG A 160 8.92 7.34 11.32
CA ARG A 160 9.31 8.77 11.46
C ARG A 160 10.20 9.24 10.31
N GLU A 161 11.13 8.40 9.90
CA GLU A 161 12.01 8.68 8.77
C GLU A 161 11.22 8.79 7.46
N LEU A 162 10.24 7.89 7.24
CA LEU A 162 9.33 7.99 6.10
C LEU A 162 8.52 9.29 6.15
N ALA A 163 8.00 9.67 7.29
CA ALA A 163 7.28 10.94 7.46
C ALA A 163 8.17 12.15 7.10
N THR A 164 9.46 12.10 7.44
CA THR A 164 10.45 13.12 7.04
C THR A 164 10.59 13.19 5.52
N GLN A 165 10.64 12.05 4.83
CA GLN A 165 10.73 12.00 3.37
C GLN A 165 9.45 12.52 2.70
N ILE A 166 8.28 12.23 3.28
CA ILE A 166 7.00 12.77 2.80
C ILE A 166 6.97 14.30 2.94
N ARG A 167 7.45 14.85 4.05
CA ARG A 167 7.61 16.31 4.25
C ARG A 167 8.55 16.93 3.22
N GLN A 168 9.65 16.25 2.90
CA GLN A 168 10.58 16.70 1.86
C GLN A 168 9.88 16.79 0.49
N LEU A 169 9.06 15.79 0.11
CA LEU A 169 8.28 15.83 -1.13
C LEU A 169 7.33 17.03 -1.17
N VAL A 170 6.60 17.27 -0.08
CA VAL A 170 5.68 18.42 0.04
C VAL A 170 6.45 19.75 -0.05
N THR A 171 7.58 19.87 0.64
CA THR A 171 8.45 21.06 0.59
C THR A 171 9.05 21.29 -0.79
N SER A 172 9.34 20.21 -1.53
CA SER A 172 9.82 20.25 -2.90
C SER A 172 8.72 20.56 -3.93
N GLY A 173 7.50 20.85 -3.49
CA GLY A 173 6.40 21.33 -4.33
C GLY A 173 5.32 20.28 -4.68
N ALA A 174 5.41 19.04 -4.17
CA ALA A 174 4.34 18.06 -4.36
C ALA A 174 3.04 18.54 -3.68
N GLN A 175 1.97 18.65 -4.46
CA GLN A 175 0.68 19.15 -3.97
C GLN A 175 -0.26 18.00 -3.55
N ARG A 176 -0.06 16.81 -4.08
CA ARG A 176 -0.86 15.61 -3.77
C ARG A 176 0.04 14.40 -3.63
N VAL A 177 0.25 13.98 -2.40
CA VAL A 177 1.09 12.83 -2.03
C VAL A 177 0.19 11.75 -1.45
N MET A 178 0.03 10.65 -2.16
CA MET A 178 -0.65 9.46 -1.65
C MET A 178 0.39 8.51 -1.05
N VAL A 179 0.18 8.12 0.18
CA VAL A 179 1.01 7.15 0.89
C VAL A 179 0.20 5.88 1.11
N LEU A 180 0.57 4.76 0.49
CA LEU A 180 0.03 3.45 0.85
C LEU A 180 0.88 2.89 2.00
N SER A 181 0.26 2.71 3.17
CA SER A 181 0.94 2.08 4.30
C SER A 181 1.27 0.60 3.99
N PRO A 182 2.25 0.00 4.67
CA PRO A 182 2.33 -1.46 4.74
C PRO A 182 1.00 -2.05 5.22
N TYR A 183 0.65 -3.23 4.71
CA TYR A 183 -0.49 -4.00 5.23
C TYR A 183 -0.08 -4.78 6.48
N ASN A 184 -1.07 -5.39 7.14
CA ASN A 184 -0.89 -6.15 8.37
C ASN A 184 -0.08 -7.44 8.12
N MET A 185 1.20 -7.45 8.50
CA MET A 185 2.07 -8.61 8.37
C MET A 185 1.59 -9.81 9.19
N GLY A 186 0.83 -9.58 10.27
CA GLY A 186 0.21 -10.64 11.06
C GLY A 186 -0.86 -11.44 10.32
N LYS A 187 -1.35 -10.96 9.17
CA LYS A 187 -2.34 -11.66 8.33
C LYS A 187 -1.71 -12.41 7.15
N THR A 188 -0.40 -12.46 7.08
CA THR A 188 0.33 -13.13 5.99
C THR A 188 0.52 -14.63 6.29
N PRO A 189 0.70 -15.47 5.24
CA PRO A 189 1.10 -16.86 5.43
C PRO A 189 2.43 -17.01 6.19
N TRP A 190 3.35 -16.03 6.08
CA TRP A 190 4.57 -15.98 6.90
C TRP A 190 4.27 -15.95 8.39
N ALA A 191 3.40 -15.05 8.83
CA ALA A 191 3.02 -14.92 10.24
C ALA A 191 2.45 -16.23 10.81
N SER A 192 1.56 -16.88 10.03
CA SER A 192 0.93 -18.14 10.40
C SER A 192 1.96 -19.28 10.47
N SER A 193 2.85 -19.38 9.48
CA SER A 193 3.86 -20.46 9.41
C SER A 193 4.93 -20.37 10.50
N THR A 194 5.13 -19.19 11.09
CA THR A 194 6.10 -18.95 12.17
C THR A 194 5.45 -18.79 13.54
N SER A 195 4.12 -18.91 13.65
CA SER A 195 3.35 -18.64 14.87
C SER A 195 3.59 -17.23 15.44
N SER A 196 3.87 -16.26 14.56
CA SER A 196 4.26 -14.89 14.93
C SER A 196 3.16 -13.85 14.66
N THR A 197 1.91 -14.30 14.49
CA THR A 197 0.77 -13.48 14.09
C THR A 197 0.63 -12.21 14.93
N SER A 198 0.52 -12.33 16.25
CA SER A 198 0.30 -11.19 17.15
C SER A 198 1.48 -10.21 17.14
N PHE A 199 2.71 -10.70 17.09
CA PHE A 199 3.90 -9.85 17.04
C PHE A 199 3.97 -9.06 15.72
N LEU A 200 3.80 -9.73 14.57
CA LEU A 200 3.87 -9.09 13.26
C LEU A 200 2.68 -8.14 13.01
N GLU A 201 1.52 -8.41 13.61
CA GLU A 201 0.39 -7.48 13.64
C GLU A 201 0.76 -6.21 14.43
N THR A 202 1.27 -6.36 15.66
CA THR A 202 1.73 -5.23 16.48
C THR A 202 2.81 -4.42 15.75
N LEU A 203 3.75 -5.08 15.09
CA LEU A 203 4.81 -4.41 14.32
C LEU A 203 4.24 -3.51 13.21
N SER A 204 3.24 -4.00 12.50
CA SER A 204 2.56 -3.26 11.43
C SER A 204 1.72 -2.10 11.97
N ASP A 205 1.06 -2.30 13.10
CA ASP A 205 0.24 -1.27 13.76
C ASP A 205 1.07 -0.13 14.31
N GLU A 206 2.23 -0.44 14.89
CA GLU A 206 3.16 0.57 15.41
C GLU A 206 3.76 1.43 14.28
N PHE A 207 4.15 0.80 13.17
CA PHE A 207 4.62 1.55 12.01
C PHE A 207 3.55 2.52 11.50
N TYR A 208 2.31 2.03 11.31
CA TYR A 208 1.22 2.85 10.81
C TYR A 208 0.87 4.00 11.75
N THR A 209 0.74 3.71 13.03
CA THR A 209 0.38 4.71 14.06
C THR A 209 1.41 5.84 14.08
N GLU A 210 2.69 5.49 14.09
CA GLU A 210 3.77 6.46 14.09
C GLU A 210 3.81 7.27 12.78
N LEU A 211 3.61 6.63 11.63
CA LEU A 211 3.54 7.32 10.33
C LEU A 211 2.42 8.35 10.32
N VAL A 212 1.18 7.94 10.64
CA VAL A 212 0.01 8.82 10.60
C VAL A 212 0.17 9.99 11.56
N TYR A 213 0.65 9.73 12.77
CA TYR A 213 0.91 10.78 13.76
C TYR A 213 1.86 11.84 13.19
N ASN A 214 2.96 11.42 12.58
CA ASN A 214 4.00 12.31 12.09
C ASN A 214 3.70 13.03 10.76
N VAL A 215 2.61 12.71 10.06
CA VAL A 215 2.17 13.42 8.84
C VAL A 215 0.80 14.08 8.98
N SER A 216 0.20 14.06 10.17
CA SER A 216 -1.18 14.53 10.41
C SER A 216 -1.41 15.99 10.07
N ASP A 217 -0.40 16.84 10.28
CA ASP A 217 -0.40 18.27 9.94
C ASP A 217 -0.29 18.56 8.44
N LEU A 218 0.01 17.57 7.61
CA LEU A 218 0.09 17.65 6.15
C LEU A 218 -1.19 17.18 5.46
N SER A 219 -2.28 17.03 6.19
CA SER A 219 -3.51 16.41 5.69
C SER A 219 -4.14 17.10 4.48
N ASP A 220 -3.83 18.36 4.19
CA ASP A 220 -4.25 19.07 2.98
C ASP A 220 -3.58 18.54 1.71
N LYS A 221 -2.35 18.05 1.79
CA LYS A 221 -1.50 17.58 0.68
C LYS A 221 -1.15 16.09 0.74
N VAL A 222 -1.35 15.44 1.88
CA VAL A 222 -1.00 14.04 2.10
C VAL A 222 -2.24 13.23 2.40
N LEU A 223 -2.43 12.16 1.64
CA LEU A 223 -3.44 11.13 1.87
C LEU A 223 -2.75 9.83 2.27
N VAL A 224 -2.90 9.41 3.52
CA VAL A 224 -2.47 8.08 3.94
C VAL A 224 -3.61 7.10 3.68
N VAL A 225 -3.35 6.10 2.86
CA VAL A 225 -4.25 4.99 2.54
C VAL A 225 -3.85 3.79 3.39
N ASP A 226 -4.73 3.38 4.29
CA ASP A 226 -4.48 2.26 5.22
C ASP A 226 -4.68 0.91 4.51
N ALA A 227 -3.59 0.30 4.03
CA ALA A 227 -3.63 -1.02 3.42
C ALA A 227 -3.95 -2.15 4.41
N ARG A 228 -3.77 -1.94 5.73
CA ARG A 228 -4.13 -2.93 6.75
C ARG A 228 -5.63 -3.16 6.76
N VAL A 229 -6.43 -2.08 6.74
CA VAL A 229 -7.90 -2.17 6.69
C VAL A 229 -8.36 -2.96 5.49
N GLN A 230 -7.83 -2.67 4.30
CA GLN A 230 -8.22 -3.37 3.08
C GLN A 230 -7.82 -4.85 3.13
N MET A 231 -6.55 -5.15 3.42
CA MET A 231 -6.08 -6.54 3.43
C MET A 231 -6.72 -7.36 4.56
N ASN A 232 -6.94 -6.79 5.75
CA ASN A 232 -7.67 -7.46 6.83
C ASN A 232 -9.10 -7.81 6.40
N SER A 233 -9.79 -6.89 5.71
CA SER A 233 -11.14 -7.15 5.19
C SER A 233 -11.14 -8.29 4.17
N LEU A 234 -10.17 -8.33 3.26
CA LEU A 234 -10.05 -9.38 2.25
C LEU A 234 -9.74 -10.74 2.89
N VAL A 235 -8.74 -10.81 3.78
CA VAL A 235 -8.33 -12.07 4.46
C VAL A 235 -9.45 -12.63 5.33
N ASN A 236 -10.25 -11.79 5.97
CA ASN A 236 -11.36 -12.21 6.82
C ASN A 236 -12.63 -12.55 6.02
N SER A 237 -12.67 -12.29 4.72
CA SER A 237 -13.81 -12.60 3.85
C SER A 237 -13.78 -14.06 3.43
N SER A 238 -14.91 -14.76 3.54
CA SER A 238 -15.07 -16.13 3.01
C SER A 238 -14.98 -16.22 1.47
N SER A 239 -15.00 -15.10 0.78
CA SER A 239 -14.87 -15.06 -0.69
C SER A 239 -13.43 -15.26 -1.16
N TYR A 240 -12.43 -15.12 -0.27
CA TYR A 240 -11.02 -15.15 -0.62
C TYR A 240 -10.24 -16.18 0.20
N VAL A 241 -9.07 -16.56 -0.32
CA VAL A 241 -8.12 -17.48 0.32
C VAL A 241 -6.86 -16.71 0.72
N GLY A 242 -6.75 -16.37 2.00
CA GLY A 242 -5.62 -15.61 2.56
C GLY A 242 -4.57 -16.44 3.29
N SER A 243 -4.79 -17.76 3.44
CA SER A 243 -3.90 -18.65 4.21
C SER A 243 -2.95 -19.48 3.36
N ILE A 244 -3.12 -19.50 2.05
CA ILE A 244 -2.37 -20.35 1.11
C ILE A 244 -1.50 -19.51 0.22
N VAL A 245 -0.24 -19.91 0.08
CA VAL A 245 0.72 -19.38 -0.89
C VAL A 245 0.39 -19.95 -2.27
N SER A 246 0.26 -19.08 -3.27
CA SER A 246 -0.14 -19.48 -4.63
C SER A 246 1.02 -20.03 -5.46
N CYS A 247 2.21 -19.46 -5.30
CA CYS A 247 3.41 -19.81 -6.06
C CYS A 247 4.14 -21.01 -5.43
N THR A 248 4.90 -21.70 -6.25
CA THR A 248 5.74 -22.83 -5.83
C THR A 248 7.26 -22.55 -5.96
N PRO A 249 7.76 -21.69 -6.89
CA PRO A 249 9.20 -21.49 -7.04
C PRO A 249 9.82 -20.93 -5.77
N THR A 250 10.96 -21.49 -5.37
CA THR A 250 11.74 -21.03 -4.22
C THR A 250 13.01 -20.33 -4.70
N ALA A 251 13.36 -19.24 -4.01
CA ALA A 251 14.64 -18.57 -4.24
C ALA A 251 15.76 -19.26 -3.46
N ALA A 252 16.95 -19.30 -4.04
CA ALA A 252 18.15 -19.62 -3.30
C ALA A 252 18.48 -18.48 -2.30
N GLY A 253 19.02 -18.83 -1.12
CA GLY A 253 19.38 -17.83 -0.13
C GLY A 253 18.16 -17.19 0.56
N VAL A 254 18.27 -15.90 0.85
CA VAL A 254 17.27 -15.16 1.66
C VAL A 254 16.05 -14.69 0.86
N GLY A 255 16.09 -14.76 -0.46
CA GLY A 255 14.93 -14.49 -1.34
C GLY A 255 14.16 -13.21 -0.98
N ILE A 256 12.99 -13.39 -0.38
CA ILE A 256 12.09 -12.29 0.03
C ILE A 256 12.39 -11.74 1.44
N GLY A 257 13.48 -12.16 2.09
CA GLY A 257 13.93 -11.61 3.38
C GLY A 257 13.39 -12.28 4.64
N ILE A 258 12.67 -13.40 4.51
CA ILE A 258 12.06 -14.14 5.65
C ILE A 258 12.73 -15.51 5.91
N GLY A 259 13.98 -15.66 5.54
CA GLY A 259 14.75 -16.89 5.66
C GLY A 259 15.06 -17.53 4.31
N THR A 260 15.85 -18.61 4.37
CA THR A 260 16.36 -19.29 3.16
C THR A 260 15.33 -20.23 2.53
N ASN A 261 15.44 -20.42 1.21
CA ASN A 261 14.66 -21.36 0.43
C ASN A 261 13.13 -21.21 0.59
N LYS A 262 12.69 -19.96 0.73
CA LYS A 262 11.26 -19.61 0.76
C LYS A 262 10.73 -19.41 -0.65
N VAL A 263 9.42 -19.61 -0.80
CA VAL A 263 8.72 -19.26 -2.05
C VAL A 263 8.96 -17.79 -2.37
N ASP A 264 9.28 -17.50 -3.63
CA ASP A 264 9.57 -16.16 -4.14
C ASP A 264 8.69 -15.88 -5.36
N SER A 265 7.73 -14.98 -5.21
CA SER A 265 6.77 -14.68 -6.26
C SER A 265 7.36 -13.94 -7.44
N SER A 266 8.55 -13.34 -7.31
CA SER A 266 9.24 -12.71 -8.44
C SER A 266 9.69 -13.71 -9.51
N LEU A 267 9.77 -14.98 -9.16
CA LEU A 267 10.10 -16.13 -10.01
C LEU A 267 8.86 -16.82 -10.60
N CYS A 268 7.66 -16.38 -10.20
CA CYS A 268 6.40 -17.06 -10.47
C CYS A 268 5.69 -16.46 -11.69
N ASN A 269 5.20 -17.30 -12.57
CA ASN A 269 4.39 -16.86 -13.71
C ASN A 269 3.39 -17.93 -14.15
N TYR A 270 2.37 -17.53 -14.89
CA TYR A 270 1.32 -18.42 -15.40
C TYR A 270 1.82 -19.37 -16.52
N ALA A 271 2.85 -18.97 -17.26
CA ALA A 271 3.28 -19.71 -18.44
C ALA A 271 4.11 -20.94 -18.09
N THR A 272 4.71 -20.98 -16.91
CA THR A 272 5.58 -22.09 -16.48
C THR A 272 4.77 -23.11 -15.70
N ALA A 273 4.69 -24.33 -16.24
CA ALA A 273 4.01 -25.43 -15.59
C ALA A 273 4.63 -25.70 -14.21
N GLY A 274 3.78 -25.91 -13.21
CA GLY A 274 4.18 -26.17 -11.82
C GLY A 274 4.58 -24.93 -11.01
N ASN A 275 4.54 -23.72 -11.57
CA ASN A 275 4.79 -22.48 -10.81
C ASN A 275 3.66 -22.11 -9.85
N LEU A 276 2.48 -22.69 -10.02
CA LEU A 276 1.32 -22.45 -9.17
C LEU A 276 0.87 -23.74 -8.49
N VAL A 277 0.35 -23.61 -7.27
CA VAL A 277 -0.30 -24.74 -6.58
C VAL A 277 -1.49 -25.25 -7.40
N GLY A 278 -1.72 -26.56 -7.40
CA GLY A 278 -2.77 -27.17 -8.24
C GLY A 278 -4.20 -26.71 -7.94
N THR A 279 -4.41 -26.09 -6.77
CA THR A 279 -5.70 -25.54 -6.33
C THR A 279 -5.83 -24.04 -6.61
N TYR A 280 -4.84 -23.42 -7.26
CA TYR A 280 -4.82 -21.97 -7.48
C TYR A 280 -6.03 -21.49 -8.27
N ASP A 281 -6.68 -20.47 -7.74
CA ASP A 281 -7.79 -19.76 -8.37
C ASP A 281 -7.48 -18.24 -8.36
N ALA A 282 -7.26 -17.68 -9.55
CA ALA A 282 -6.90 -16.28 -9.74
C ALA A 282 -7.96 -15.29 -9.24
N SER A 283 -9.20 -15.75 -9.02
CA SER A 283 -10.30 -14.94 -8.49
C SER A 283 -10.42 -14.97 -6.97
N LYS A 284 -9.61 -15.79 -6.27
CA LYS A 284 -9.77 -16.03 -4.82
C LYS A 284 -8.51 -15.86 -4.01
N TYR A 285 -7.35 -16.26 -4.53
CA TYR A 285 -6.12 -16.32 -3.75
C TYR A 285 -5.51 -14.94 -3.56
N LEU A 286 -5.12 -14.59 -2.31
CA LEU A 286 -4.63 -13.27 -1.98
C LEU A 286 -3.11 -13.16 -1.93
N TYR A 287 -2.39 -14.23 -1.62
CA TYR A 287 -0.93 -14.22 -1.47
C TYR A 287 -0.22 -15.05 -2.55
N ALA A 288 0.70 -14.41 -3.25
CA ALA A 288 1.56 -15.04 -4.25
C ALA A 288 2.67 -15.86 -3.57
N ASP A 289 3.33 -15.28 -2.59
CA ASP A 289 4.34 -15.91 -1.74
C ASP A 289 3.98 -15.72 -0.25
N PRO A 290 4.82 -16.12 0.71
CA PRO A 290 4.48 -15.98 2.13
C PRO A 290 4.19 -14.56 2.61
N VAL A 291 4.58 -13.53 1.83
CA VAL A 291 4.40 -12.11 2.17
C VAL A 291 3.61 -11.37 1.09
N TYR A 292 4.05 -11.44 -0.16
CA TYR A 292 3.56 -10.54 -1.21
C TYR A 292 2.23 -10.98 -1.85
N PRO A 293 1.40 -10.01 -2.25
CA PRO A 293 0.06 -10.27 -2.76
C PRO A 293 0.05 -10.80 -4.20
N THR A 294 -1.03 -11.50 -4.56
CA THR A 294 -1.35 -11.91 -5.94
C THR A 294 -1.76 -10.71 -6.79
N PRO A 295 -1.85 -10.86 -8.14
CA PRO A 295 -2.45 -9.85 -9.00
C PRO A 295 -3.87 -9.43 -8.59
N LEU A 296 -4.68 -10.36 -8.09
CA LEU A 296 -6.01 -10.06 -7.54
C LEU A 296 -5.93 -9.07 -6.38
N ALA A 297 -5.12 -9.38 -5.37
CA ALA A 297 -5.00 -8.52 -4.19
C ALA A 297 -4.37 -7.17 -4.54
N HIS A 298 -3.41 -7.11 -5.46
CA HIS A 298 -2.90 -5.86 -6.00
C HIS A 298 -3.99 -5.03 -6.69
N ARG A 299 -4.85 -5.63 -7.51
CA ARG A 299 -5.98 -4.92 -8.14
C ARG A 299 -6.94 -4.35 -7.09
N LEU A 300 -7.34 -5.16 -6.10
CA LEU A 300 -8.22 -4.73 -5.02
C LEU A 300 -7.61 -3.61 -4.16
N LEU A 301 -6.30 -3.63 -3.93
CA LEU A 301 -5.58 -2.52 -3.27
C LEU A 301 -5.57 -1.26 -4.14
N GLY A 302 -5.38 -1.37 -5.44
CA GLY A 302 -5.42 -0.25 -6.38
C GLY A 302 -6.81 0.39 -6.47
N GLU A 303 -7.87 -0.42 -6.49
CA GLU A 303 -9.28 0.02 -6.44
C GLU A 303 -9.57 0.76 -5.12
N TYR A 304 -9.12 0.21 -4.01
CA TYR A 304 -9.26 0.84 -2.70
C TYR A 304 -8.53 2.19 -2.64
N ALA A 305 -7.28 2.24 -3.10
CA ALA A 305 -6.50 3.48 -3.17
C ALA A 305 -7.19 4.53 -4.04
N TYR A 306 -7.72 4.13 -5.21
CA TYR A 306 -8.50 5.00 -6.08
C TYR A 306 -9.76 5.54 -5.39
N SER A 307 -10.51 4.70 -4.68
CA SER A 307 -11.71 5.15 -3.95
C SER A 307 -11.38 6.19 -2.88
N LYS A 308 -10.26 6.01 -2.14
CA LYS A 308 -9.79 6.96 -1.14
C LYS A 308 -9.32 8.28 -1.77
N LEU A 309 -8.62 8.21 -2.90
CA LEU A 309 -8.18 9.39 -3.63
C LEU A 309 -9.38 10.23 -4.09
N ARG A 310 -10.38 9.61 -4.71
CA ARG A 310 -11.59 10.29 -5.17
C ARG A 310 -12.45 10.90 -4.06
N SER A 311 -12.39 10.36 -2.87
CA SER A 311 -13.11 10.91 -1.72
C SER A 311 -12.34 12.05 -1.04
N ARG A 312 -11.09 12.32 -1.45
CA ARG A 312 -10.22 13.31 -0.83
C ARG A 312 -9.96 14.53 -1.72
N TRP A 313 -9.64 14.32 -3.00
CA TRP A 313 -9.25 15.40 -3.94
C TRP A 313 -10.15 15.48 -5.16
#